data_f04c451cf087706b68af4efc70fdfecd
#
_entry.id   f04c451cf087706b68af4efc70fdfecd
#
_cell.length_a   1.000
_cell.length_b   1.000
_cell.length_c   1.000
_cell.angle_alpha   90.00
_cell.angle_beta   90.00
_cell.angle_gamma   90.00
#
_symmetry.space_group_name_H-M   'P 1'
#
loop_
_entity.id
_entity.type
_entity.pdbx_description
1 polymer ?
#
loop_
_entity_poly.entity_id
_entity_poly.type
_entity_poly.pdbx_seq_one_letter_code
_entity_poly.pdbx_strand_id
1 'polypeptide(L)'
;VGLNGVGIKAVNALSESFEIQSFRDGETKYVRYCRAKIVEERKIEPTDQPNGTQVTFFADKDIFGNYHYIAEYLEAMVKNYVFLNTGLTIFFNDHKYYSKRGLYDLLMENMSGEGLYPIIHLKGEDIEMAMTHGRQYGEEYYSFVNGQHTTQGGTHLSAFREAVAKTIRDFYKKDFEISDIRTSIIGAISIKVQEPVFESQTKTKLGSKDIRPDGPTVRNFIMDFVTRELDNYLHRNPDTAELLLRKIVETEKERKAMSGVQKIARERAKQVSLHNRKLRDCRVHFNSNHERKNESSIFITEGDSASGSITKSRDV
;
A
#
# COMPACT_ATOMS: atom_id res chain seq x y z
N VAL A 1 -11.63 -3.11 14.46
CA VAL A 1 -12.67 -3.82 15.21
C VAL A 1 -13.97 -3.06 15.05
N GLY A 2 -15.06 -3.75 14.67
CA GLY A 2 -16.37 -3.12 14.48
C GLY A 2 -16.96 -2.68 15.81
N LEU A 3 -17.33 -1.40 15.92
CA LEU A 3 -17.90 -0.78 17.12
C LEU A 3 -19.16 -1.48 17.65
N ASN A 4 -19.94 -2.10 16.77
CA ASN A 4 -21.26 -2.63 17.07
C ASN A 4 -21.34 -4.16 17.14
N GLY A 5 -20.22 -4.89 17.05
CA GLY A 5 -20.17 -6.36 17.09
C GLY A 5 -20.97 -7.04 15.96
N VAL A 6 -21.23 -6.36 14.85
CA VAL A 6 -22.05 -6.85 13.75
C VAL A 6 -21.40 -8.02 13.00
N GLY A 7 -20.06 -8.08 12.96
CA GLY A 7 -19.35 -9.10 12.19
C GLY A 7 -19.70 -10.53 12.60
N ILE A 8 -19.64 -10.86 13.89
CA ILE A 8 -19.96 -12.22 14.36
C ILE A 8 -21.45 -12.56 14.19
N LYS A 9 -22.34 -11.56 14.29
CA LYS A 9 -23.78 -11.74 14.00
C LYS A 9 -24.02 -12.05 12.52
N ALA A 10 -23.27 -11.37 11.64
CA ALA A 10 -23.34 -11.66 10.19
C ALA A 10 -22.83 -13.08 9.88
N VAL A 11 -21.71 -13.50 10.50
CA VAL A 11 -21.21 -14.87 10.35
C VAL A 11 -22.29 -15.89 10.78
N ASN A 12 -22.92 -15.70 11.94
CA ASN A 12 -24.02 -16.56 12.37
C ASN A 12 -25.20 -16.59 11.36
N ALA A 13 -25.61 -15.42 10.87
CA ALA A 13 -26.74 -15.30 9.92
C ALA A 13 -26.46 -15.95 8.56
N LEU A 14 -25.20 -15.96 8.13
CA LEU A 14 -24.74 -16.51 6.86
C LEU A 14 -24.18 -17.95 6.97
N SER A 15 -24.40 -18.61 8.12
CA SER A 15 -23.94 -19.97 8.38
C SER A 15 -25.09 -20.96 8.37
N GLU A 16 -24.88 -22.10 7.73
CA GLU A 16 -25.75 -23.27 7.87
C GLU A 16 -25.77 -23.78 9.32
N SER A 17 -24.57 -23.81 9.96
CA SER A 17 -24.40 -24.14 11.37
C SER A 17 -23.39 -23.17 11.99
N PHE A 18 -23.74 -22.66 13.17
CA PHE A 18 -22.87 -21.77 13.96
C PHE A 18 -22.95 -22.18 15.42
N GLU A 19 -21.81 -22.49 16.01
CA GLU A 19 -21.68 -22.89 17.40
C GLU A 19 -20.80 -21.91 18.16
N ILE A 20 -21.20 -21.54 19.35
CA ILE A 20 -20.40 -20.73 20.26
C ILE A 20 -20.40 -21.34 21.65
N GLN A 21 -19.22 -21.51 22.21
CA GLN A 21 -19.02 -21.92 23.59
C GLN A 21 -18.09 -20.95 24.30
N SER A 22 -18.54 -20.39 25.40
CA SER A 22 -17.78 -19.48 26.23
C SER A 22 -17.38 -20.17 27.53
N PHE A 23 -16.12 -20.00 27.92
CA PHE A 23 -15.53 -20.50 29.17
C PHE A 23 -15.10 -19.29 29.99
N ARG A 24 -15.66 -19.13 31.18
CA ARG A 24 -15.33 -18.00 32.02
C ARG A 24 -15.50 -18.34 33.50
N ASP A 25 -14.47 -18.09 34.28
CA ASP A 25 -14.47 -18.18 35.74
C ASP A 25 -14.96 -19.53 36.30
N GLY A 26 -14.58 -20.64 35.59
CA GLY A 26 -14.97 -22.00 35.97
C GLY A 26 -16.35 -22.43 35.49
N GLU A 27 -16.99 -21.63 34.65
CA GLU A 27 -18.29 -21.94 34.04
C GLU A 27 -18.21 -21.95 32.51
N THR A 28 -19.08 -22.73 31.89
CA THR A 28 -19.23 -22.78 30.42
C THR A 28 -20.68 -22.63 29.98
N LYS A 29 -20.88 -21.93 28.87
CA LYS A 29 -22.18 -21.80 28.19
C LYS A 29 -22.02 -22.13 26.72
N TYR A 30 -22.87 -23.03 26.19
CA TYR A 30 -22.88 -23.44 24.81
C TYR A 30 -24.21 -23.11 24.14
N VAL A 31 -24.15 -22.59 22.91
CA VAL A 31 -25.31 -22.34 22.07
C VAL A 31 -24.97 -22.70 20.62
N ARG A 32 -25.90 -23.41 19.96
CA ARG A 32 -25.84 -23.72 18.52
C ARG A 32 -27.00 -23.09 17.76
N TYR A 33 -26.66 -22.55 16.62
CA TYR A 33 -27.61 -21.90 15.71
C TYR A 33 -27.59 -22.61 14.35
N CYS A 34 -28.73 -22.58 13.66
CA CYS A 34 -28.87 -22.90 12.26
C CYS A 34 -29.51 -21.70 11.56
N ARG A 35 -28.81 -21.06 10.62
CA ARG A 35 -29.29 -19.86 9.90
C ARG A 35 -29.85 -18.82 10.87
N ALA A 36 -29.05 -18.43 11.86
CA ALA A 36 -29.35 -17.50 12.95
C ALA A 36 -30.47 -17.93 13.94
N LYS A 37 -31.08 -19.08 13.79
CA LYS A 37 -32.10 -19.60 14.72
C LYS A 37 -31.43 -20.53 15.74
N ILE A 38 -31.71 -20.33 17.02
CA ILE A 38 -31.25 -21.23 18.09
C ILE A 38 -31.86 -22.61 17.88
N VAL A 39 -31.02 -23.65 17.77
CA VAL A 39 -31.45 -25.07 17.68
C VAL A 39 -31.06 -25.86 18.90
N GLU A 40 -30.03 -25.42 19.64
CA GLU A 40 -29.62 -26.04 20.90
C GLU A 40 -29.08 -24.94 21.83
N GLU A 41 -29.48 -24.98 23.08
CA GLU A 41 -28.94 -24.14 24.15
C GLU A 41 -28.78 -24.96 25.42
N ARG A 42 -27.55 -25.06 25.93
CA ARG A 42 -27.26 -25.77 27.18
C ARG A 42 -27.33 -24.81 28.37
N LYS A 43 -27.64 -25.31 29.52
CA LYS A 43 -27.52 -24.56 30.78
C LYS A 43 -26.04 -24.26 31.05
N ILE A 44 -25.81 -23.30 31.93
CA ILE A 44 -24.46 -23.02 32.44
C ILE A 44 -24.02 -24.25 33.28
N GLU A 45 -22.83 -24.74 32.99
CA GLU A 45 -22.22 -25.94 33.61
C GLU A 45 -20.82 -25.60 34.13
N PRO A 46 -20.36 -26.22 35.21
CA PRO A 46 -18.97 -26.08 35.66
C PRO A 46 -17.98 -26.63 34.63
N THR A 47 -16.78 -26.03 34.57
CA THR A 47 -15.71 -26.49 33.69
C THR A 47 -14.33 -26.21 34.27
N ASP A 48 -13.36 -27.04 33.97
CA ASP A 48 -11.93 -26.84 34.29
C ASP A 48 -11.16 -26.18 33.14
N GLN A 49 -11.85 -25.85 32.04
CA GLN A 49 -11.20 -25.19 30.90
C GLN A 49 -10.83 -23.73 31.23
N PRO A 50 -9.69 -23.24 30.74
CA PRO A 50 -9.29 -21.85 30.93
C PRO A 50 -10.28 -20.89 30.26
N ASN A 51 -10.31 -19.65 30.74
CA ASN A 51 -11.13 -18.60 30.14
C ASN A 51 -10.85 -18.45 28.64
N GLY A 52 -11.93 -18.47 27.85
CA GLY A 52 -11.82 -18.40 26.39
C GLY A 52 -13.17 -18.48 25.70
N THR A 53 -13.11 -18.46 24.37
CA THR A 53 -14.29 -18.64 23.51
C THR A 53 -13.94 -19.54 22.36
N GLN A 54 -14.76 -20.55 22.10
CA GLN A 54 -14.70 -21.40 20.92
C GLN A 54 -15.85 -21.04 20.00
N VAL A 55 -15.52 -20.84 18.71
CA VAL A 55 -16.51 -20.59 17.65
C VAL A 55 -16.27 -21.59 16.53
N THR A 56 -17.33 -22.30 16.15
CA THR A 56 -17.30 -23.22 15.00
C THR A 56 -18.43 -22.83 14.05
N PHE A 57 -18.16 -22.73 12.76
CA PHE A 57 -19.19 -22.41 11.79
C PHE A 57 -18.94 -23.05 10.43
N PHE A 58 -20.03 -23.27 9.71
CA PHE A 58 -20.03 -23.71 8.32
C PHE A 58 -20.84 -22.71 7.48
N ALA A 59 -20.19 -22.17 6.45
CA ALA A 59 -20.86 -21.24 5.52
C ALA A 59 -22.07 -21.90 4.86
N ASP A 60 -23.18 -21.14 4.73
CA ASP A 60 -24.39 -21.66 4.13
C ASP A 60 -24.21 -21.93 2.63
N LYS A 61 -24.36 -23.18 2.21
CA LYS A 61 -24.19 -23.60 0.82
C LYS A 61 -25.20 -22.96 -0.15
N ASP A 62 -26.40 -22.63 0.33
CA ASP A 62 -27.40 -21.96 -0.48
C ASP A 62 -26.98 -20.51 -0.83
N ILE A 63 -26.08 -19.90 -0.02
CA ILE A 63 -25.56 -18.54 -0.22
C ILE A 63 -24.20 -18.56 -0.94
N PHE A 64 -23.29 -19.42 -0.49
CA PHE A 64 -21.90 -19.41 -0.92
C PHE A 64 -21.54 -20.51 -1.91
N GLY A 65 -22.47 -21.43 -2.22
CA GLY A 65 -22.21 -22.54 -3.11
C GLY A 65 -21.13 -23.49 -2.56
N ASN A 66 -20.22 -23.91 -3.42
CA ASN A 66 -19.09 -24.78 -3.04
C ASN A 66 -17.91 -23.95 -2.50
N TYR A 67 -18.11 -23.32 -1.34
CA TYR A 67 -17.13 -22.48 -0.69
C TYR A 67 -16.05 -23.29 0.02
N HIS A 68 -14.81 -22.84 -0.11
CA HIS A 68 -13.66 -23.35 0.65
C HIS A 68 -12.67 -22.23 0.97
N TYR A 69 -11.96 -22.36 2.07
CA TYR A 69 -10.92 -21.43 2.45
C TYR A 69 -9.66 -21.64 1.62
N ILE A 70 -9.00 -20.55 1.25
CA ILE A 70 -7.69 -20.56 0.61
C ILE A 70 -6.65 -20.33 1.71
N ALA A 71 -5.84 -21.34 1.99
CA ALA A 71 -4.92 -21.36 3.13
C ALA A 71 -3.93 -20.19 3.09
N GLU A 72 -3.41 -19.85 1.90
CA GLU A 72 -2.45 -18.76 1.71
C GLU A 72 -3.01 -17.39 2.11
N TYR A 73 -4.30 -17.14 1.84
CA TYR A 73 -4.95 -15.90 2.24
C TYR A 73 -5.15 -15.81 3.75
N LEU A 74 -5.54 -16.94 4.37
CA LEU A 74 -5.68 -16.99 5.82
C LEU A 74 -4.34 -16.81 6.52
N GLU A 75 -3.29 -17.46 6.02
CA GLU A 75 -1.94 -17.33 6.56
C GLU A 75 -1.45 -15.87 6.47
N ALA A 76 -1.63 -15.22 5.33
CA ALA A 76 -1.27 -13.80 5.16
C ALA A 76 -2.03 -12.90 6.15
N MET A 77 -3.32 -13.18 6.39
CA MET A 77 -4.10 -12.45 7.40
C MET A 77 -3.59 -12.69 8.81
N VAL A 78 -3.30 -13.94 9.17
CA VAL A 78 -2.76 -14.31 10.49
C VAL A 78 -1.42 -13.62 10.74
N LYS A 79 -0.52 -13.62 9.75
CA LYS A 79 0.77 -12.92 9.81
C LYS A 79 0.58 -11.42 10.05
N ASN A 80 -0.30 -10.77 9.32
CA ASN A 80 -0.61 -9.36 9.54
C ASN A 80 -1.12 -9.10 10.97
N TYR A 81 -1.98 -9.96 11.51
CA TYR A 81 -2.47 -9.80 12.87
C TYR A 81 -1.36 -9.89 13.91
N VAL A 82 -0.42 -10.83 13.81
CA VAL A 82 0.68 -10.94 14.77
C VAL A 82 1.68 -9.80 14.65
N PHE A 83 1.92 -9.26 13.43
CA PHE A 83 2.78 -8.09 13.23
C PHE A 83 2.16 -6.82 13.80
N LEU A 84 0.84 -6.67 13.74
CA LEU A 84 0.14 -5.49 14.24
C LEU A 84 -0.15 -5.56 15.75
N ASN A 85 -0.01 -6.72 16.37
CA ASN A 85 -0.28 -6.96 17.79
C ASN A 85 0.90 -7.70 18.42
N THR A 86 1.97 -6.98 18.72
CA THR A 86 3.17 -7.55 19.36
C THR A 86 2.82 -8.31 20.64
N GLY A 87 3.33 -9.53 20.75
CA GLY A 87 3.03 -10.43 21.88
C GLY A 87 1.82 -11.34 21.66
N LEU A 88 0.98 -11.09 20.65
CA LEU A 88 -0.10 -11.99 20.28
C LEU A 88 0.47 -13.28 19.66
N THR A 89 0.01 -14.42 20.14
CA THR A 89 0.29 -15.71 19.52
C THR A 89 -0.98 -16.22 18.83
N ILE A 90 -0.88 -16.59 17.57
CA ILE A 90 -1.95 -17.24 16.82
C ILE A 90 -1.45 -18.61 16.36
N PHE A 91 -2.25 -19.63 16.57
CA PHE A 91 -2.06 -20.94 15.97
C PHE A 91 -3.02 -21.07 14.78
N PHE A 92 -2.49 -21.36 13.61
CA PHE A 92 -3.26 -21.67 12.42
C PHE A 92 -2.86 -23.05 11.94
N ASN A 93 -3.79 -24.00 12.06
CA ASN A 93 -3.51 -25.42 11.98
C ASN A 93 -2.38 -25.79 12.97
N ASP A 94 -1.32 -26.46 12.50
CA ASP A 94 -0.19 -26.89 13.32
C ASP A 94 0.94 -25.86 13.43
N HIS A 95 0.77 -24.67 12.85
CA HIS A 95 1.79 -23.63 12.80
C HIS A 95 1.51 -22.53 13.83
N LYS A 96 2.57 -22.12 14.54
CA LYS A 96 2.55 -21.02 15.50
C LYS A 96 3.09 -19.75 14.86
N TYR A 97 2.30 -18.67 14.92
CA TYR A 97 2.66 -17.34 14.46
C TYR A 97 2.80 -16.38 15.64
N TYR A 98 3.86 -15.61 15.65
CA TYR A 98 4.18 -14.68 16.73
C TYR A 98 5.19 -13.64 16.24
N SER A 99 5.03 -12.37 16.64
CA SER A 99 5.99 -11.30 16.38
C SER A 99 6.39 -10.58 17.66
N LYS A 100 7.68 -10.29 17.81
CA LYS A 100 8.23 -9.48 18.91
C LYS A 100 8.37 -8.01 18.53
N ARG A 101 8.62 -7.72 17.26
CA ARG A 101 9.03 -6.40 16.78
C ARG A 101 8.04 -5.76 15.82
N GLY A 102 6.84 -6.32 15.67
CA GLY A 102 5.76 -5.71 14.91
C GLY A 102 6.09 -5.42 13.45
N LEU A 103 5.97 -4.16 13.04
CA LEU A 103 6.25 -3.77 11.64
C LEU A 103 7.69 -3.99 11.20
N TYR A 104 8.64 -4.07 12.12
CA TYR A 104 10.01 -4.48 11.79
C TYR A 104 10.03 -5.91 11.23
N ASP A 105 9.38 -6.84 11.93
CA ASP A 105 9.33 -8.25 11.51
C ASP A 105 8.53 -8.41 10.21
N LEU A 106 7.47 -7.59 10.01
CA LEU A 106 6.72 -7.53 8.77
C LEU A 106 7.63 -7.17 7.58
N LEU A 107 8.45 -6.14 7.70
CA LEU A 107 9.38 -5.78 6.62
C LEU A 107 10.42 -6.86 6.38
N MET A 108 11.01 -7.42 7.46
CA MET A 108 11.99 -8.50 7.34
C MET A 108 11.46 -9.72 6.58
N GLU A 109 10.19 -10.07 6.77
CA GLU A 109 9.59 -11.23 6.10
C GLU A 109 9.23 -10.95 4.63
N ASN A 110 8.80 -9.72 4.33
CA ASN A 110 8.34 -9.37 2.97
C ASN A 110 9.46 -8.87 2.05
N MET A 111 10.60 -8.47 2.59
CA MET A 111 11.72 -8.00 1.79
C MET A 111 12.38 -9.14 1.01
N SER A 112 12.64 -8.92 -0.28
CA SER A 112 13.33 -9.88 -1.15
C SER A 112 14.86 -9.93 -0.93
N GLY A 113 15.37 -9.34 0.15
CA GLY A 113 16.80 -9.29 0.46
C GLY A 113 17.09 -8.33 1.60
N GLU A 114 18.38 -8.08 1.87
CA GLU A 114 18.79 -7.14 2.91
C GLU A 114 18.54 -5.69 2.47
N GLY A 115 18.08 -4.86 3.43
CA GLY A 115 18.02 -3.42 3.25
C GLY A 115 19.42 -2.80 3.08
N LEU A 116 19.50 -1.65 2.44
CA LEU A 116 20.77 -0.91 2.27
C LEU A 116 21.32 -0.36 3.60
N TYR A 117 20.47 -0.28 4.60
CA TYR A 117 20.80 0.08 5.98
C TYR A 117 19.79 -0.63 6.92
N PRO A 118 20.08 -0.72 8.24
CA PRO A 118 19.18 -1.33 9.20
C PRO A 118 17.78 -0.71 9.14
N ILE A 119 16.74 -1.54 9.26
CA ILE A 119 15.35 -1.04 9.27
C ILE A 119 15.19 -0.02 10.39
N ILE A 120 14.80 1.18 10.05
CA ILE A 120 14.38 2.23 10.98
C ILE A 120 13.00 1.85 11.49
N HIS A 121 12.88 1.59 12.78
CA HIS A 121 11.63 1.19 13.42
C HIS A 121 11.28 2.15 14.55
N LEU A 122 10.16 2.84 14.42
CA LEU A 122 9.72 3.88 15.34
C LEU A 122 8.31 3.57 15.82
N LYS A 123 8.08 3.72 17.13
CA LYS A 123 6.81 3.42 17.78
C LYS A 123 6.41 4.54 18.72
N GLY A 124 5.16 4.98 18.59
CA GLY A 124 4.52 5.97 19.45
C GLY A 124 3.15 5.48 19.91
N GLU A 125 2.43 6.35 20.59
CA GLU A 125 1.03 6.12 20.94
C GLU A 125 0.18 6.16 19.67
N ASP A 126 -0.54 5.08 19.40
CA ASP A 126 -1.43 4.91 18.24
C ASP A 126 -0.76 5.01 16.85
N ILE A 127 0.56 4.96 16.80
CA ILE A 127 1.32 4.96 15.55
C ILE A 127 2.58 4.09 15.65
N GLU A 128 2.82 3.31 14.62
CA GLU A 128 4.06 2.55 14.43
C GLU A 128 4.49 2.67 12.97
N MET A 129 5.79 2.85 12.73
CA MET A 129 6.35 2.84 11.39
C MET A 129 7.64 2.05 11.34
N ALA A 130 7.90 1.45 10.19
CA ALA A 130 9.18 0.84 9.85
C ALA A 130 9.55 1.21 8.42
N MET A 131 10.84 1.45 8.15
CA MET A 131 11.30 1.74 6.80
C MET A 131 12.77 1.37 6.58
N THR A 132 13.11 1.03 5.35
CA THR A 132 14.47 0.96 4.82
C THR A 132 14.43 1.23 3.31
N HIS A 133 15.59 1.26 2.66
CA HIS A 133 15.68 1.20 1.21
C HIS A 133 16.20 -0.17 0.78
N GLY A 134 15.60 -0.71 -0.27
CA GLY A 134 16.05 -1.94 -0.92
C GLY A 134 16.85 -1.65 -2.20
N ARG A 135 16.99 -2.70 -3.03
CA ARG A 135 17.62 -2.62 -4.35
C ARG A 135 16.62 -2.68 -5.51
N GLN A 136 15.33 -2.84 -5.19
CA GLN A 136 14.26 -2.87 -6.20
C GLN A 136 14.03 -1.48 -6.80
N TYR A 137 13.47 -1.46 -8.01
CA TYR A 137 12.93 -0.24 -8.60
C TYR A 137 11.53 0.02 -8.05
N GLY A 138 11.24 1.27 -7.69
CA GLY A 138 9.92 1.67 -7.20
C GLY A 138 9.82 1.72 -5.68
N GLU A 139 8.62 2.03 -5.22
CA GLU A 139 8.28 2.19 -3.82
C GLU A 139 7.39 1.00 -3.40
N GLU A 140 7.61 0.47 -2.21
CA GLU A 140 6.80 -0.60 -1.63
C GLU A 140 6.29 -0.17 -0.26
N TYR A 141 4.97 -0.28 -0.05
CA TYR A 141 4.36 0.16 1.19
C TYR A 141 3.31 -0.81 1.71
N TYR A 142 3.37 -1.04 3.01
CA TYR A 142 2.39 -1.76 3.79
C TYR A 142 1.70 -0.79 4.74
N SER A 143 0.40 -0.58 4.60
CA SER A 143 -0.32 0.40 5.42
C SER A 143 -1.54 -0.20 6.11
N PHE A 144 -1.71 0.18 7.38
CA PHE A 144 -2.72 -0.39 8.25
C PHE A 144 -3.44 0.69 9.07
N VAL A 145 -4.74 0.48 9.27
CA VAL A 145 -5.58 1.31 10.15
C VAL A 145 -6.40 0.39 11.05
N ASN A 146 -6.27 0.54 12.36
CA ASN A 146 -6.97 -0.28 13.36
C ASN A 146 -6.83 -1.80 13.11
N GLY A 147 -5.65 -2.25 12.67
CA GLY A 147 -5.40 -3.64 12.33
C GLY A 147 -5.90 -4.09 10.95
N GLN A 148 -6.53 -3.21 10.17
CA GLN A 148 -7.00 -3.49 8.83
C GLN A 148 -5.93 -3.11 7.79
N HIS A 149 -5.56 -4.05 6.91
CA HIS A 149 -4.67 -3.78 5.79
C HIS A 149 -5.36 -2.91 4.74
N THR A 150 -4.81 -1.73 4.49
CA THR A 150 -5.32 -0.77 3.51
C THR A 150 -4.55 -0.89 2.21
N THR A 151 -4.88 -1.90 1.40
CA THR A 151 -4.15 -2.24 0.17
C THR A 151 -4.11 -1.11 -0.87
N GLN A 152 -5.07 -0.19 -0.83
CA GLN A 152 -5.13 1.01 -1.67
C GLN A 152 -4.63 2.27 -0.94
N GLY A 153 -4.06 2.12 0.26
CA GLY A 153 -3.55 3.22 1.07
C GLY A 153 -4.65 4.14 1.61
N GLY A 154 -4.51 5.43 1.37
CA GLY A 154 -5.42 6.47 1.84
C GLY A 154 -4.67 7.66 2.44
N THR A 155 -5.37 8.48 3.21
CA THR A 155 -4.84 9.72 3.81
C THR A 155 -3.58 9.49 4.64
N HIS A 156 -3.53 8.40 5.40
CA HIS A 156 -2.38 8.04 6.26
C HIS A 156 -1.14 7.65 5.46
N LEU A 157 -1.27 6.86 4.39
CA LEU A 157 -0.13 6.49 3.56
C LEU A 157 0.42 7.69 2.80
N SER A 158 -0.47 8.56 2.28
CA SER A 158 -0.06 9.80 1.63
C SER A 158 0.69 10.72 2.59
N ALA A 159 0.20 10.87 3.83
CA ALA A 159 0.85 11.65 4.87
C ALA A 159 2.21 11.06 5.28
N PHE A 160 2.32 9.74 5.38
CA PHE A 160 3.58 9.05 5.69
C PHE A 160 4.65 9.30 4.62
N ARG A 161 4.29 9.12 3.34
CA ARG A 161 5.20 9.37 2.20
C ARG A 161 5.69 10.82 2.16
N GLU A 162 4.80 11.77 2.45
CA GLU A 162 5.14 13.19 2.54
C GLU A 162 6.06 13.46 3.74
N ALA A 163 5.71 12.95 4.91
CA ALA A 163 6.44 13.18 6.15
C ALA A 163 7.88 12.67 6.09
N VAL A 164 8.07 11.45 5.58
CA VAL A 164 9.42 10.86 5.38
C VAL A 164 10.25 11.73 4.46
N ALA A 165 9.72 12.09 3.28
CA ALA A 165 10.45 12.88 2.31
C ALA A 165 10.82 14.27 2.84
N LYS A 166 9.89 14.95 3.52
CA LYS A 166 10.13 16.26 4.13
C LYS A 166 11.18 16.17 5.23
N THR A 167 11.05 15.23 6.16
CA THR A 167 12.00 15.09 7.28
C THR A 167 13.41 14.83 6.79
N ILE A 168 13.59 13.98 5.78
CA ILE A 168 14.91 13.69 5.20
C ILE A 168 15.52 14.93 4.53
N ARG A 169 14.73 15.71 3.79
CA ARG A 169 15.20 16.99 3.20
C ARG A 169 15.64 17.98 4.28
N ASP A 170 14.82 18.13 5.31
CA ASP A 170 15.08 19.07 6.41
C ASP A 170 16.32 18.64 7.23
N PHE A 171 16.50 17.34 7.47
CA PHE A 171 17.67 16.78 8.18
C PHE A 171 19.00 17.06 7.44
N TYR A 172 19.05 16.80 6.13
CA TYR A 172 20.29 17.05 5.35
C TYR A 172 20.42 18.50 4.88
N LYS A 173 19.40 19.34 5.08
CA LYS A 173 19.36 20.72 4.59
C LYS A 173 19.67 20.82 3.08
N LYS A 174 19.16 19.85 2.31
CA LYS A 174 19.34 19.74 0.86
C LYS A 174 17.98 19.59 0.18
N ASP A 175 17.82 20.30 -0.94
CA ASP A 175 16.59 20.24 -1.74
C ASP A 175 16.64 19.07 -2.73
N PHE A 176 16.63 17.84 -2.18
CA PHE A 176 16.52 16.63 -2.98
C PHE A 176 15.13 16.54 -3.64
N GLU A 177 15.07 15.99 -4.84
CA GLU A 177 13.79 15.61 -5.43
C GLU A 177 13.13 14.53 -4.57
N ILE A 178 11.82 14.67 -4.35
CA ILE A 178 11.02 13.71 -3.56
C ILE A 178 11.12 12.29 -4.14
N SER A 179 11.17 12.19 -5.47
CA SER A 179 11.37 10.90 -6.17
C SER A 179 12.68 10.23 -5.80
N ASP A 180 13.77 11.00 -5.65
CA ASP A 180 15.10 10.44 -5.33
C ASP A 180 15.13 9.87 -3.91
N ILE A 181 14.43 10.52 -2.97
CA ILE A 181 14.28 10.01 -1.60
C ILE A 181 13.44 8.74 -1.56
N ARG A 182 12.37 8.68 -2.36
CA ARG A 182 11.40 7.58 -2.28
C ARG A 182 11.74 6.38 -3.15
N THR A 183 12.63 6.54 -4.13
CA THR A 183 13.07 5.42 -4.98
C THR A 183 13.65 4.29 -4.14
N SER A 184 13.13 3.09 -4.32
CA SER A 184 13.52 1.85 -3.61
C SER A 184 13.16 1.82 -2.12
N ILE A 185 12.32 2.72 -1.63
CA ILE A 185 11.84 2.67 -0.25
C ILE A 185 10.95 1.44 -0.04
N ILE A 186 11.12 0.79 1.10
CA ILE A 186 10.23 -0.23 1.63
C ILE A 186 9.76 0.29 2.99
N GLY A 187 8.47 0.57 3.11
CA GLY A 187 7.93 1.21 4.29
C GLY A 187 6.66 0.54 4.79
N ALA A 188 6.46 0.56 6.10
CA ALA A 188 5.24 0.12 6.73
C ALA A 188 4.76 1.19 7.72
N ILE A 189 3.45 1.40 7.77
CA ILE A 189 2.81 2.28 8.74
C ILE A 189 1.53 1.65 9.28
N SER A 190 1.35 1.73 10.58
CA SER A 190 0.11 1.36 11.28
C SER A 190 -0.33 2.50 12.17
N ILE A 191 -1.59 2.90 12.07
CA ILE A 191 -2.19 3.92 12.93
C ILE A 191 -3.51 3.41 13.52
N LYS A 192 -3.87 3.97 14.67
CA LYS A 192 -5.21 3.82 15.24
C LYS A 192 -5.98 5.12 15.06
N VAL A 193 -7.17 5.00 14.51
CA VAL A 193 -8.10 6.11 14.24
C VAL A 193 -9.40 5.84 14.98
N GLN A 194 -9.89 6.82 15.70
CA GLN A 194 -11.19 6.74 16.32
C GLN A 194 -12.25 7.01 15.24
N GLU A 195 -13.22 6.08 15.10
CA GLU A 195 -14.29 6.16 14.09
C GLU A 195 -13.77 6.31 12.64
N PRO A 196 -12.96 5.36 12.16
CA PRO A 196 -12.36 5.48 10.83
C PRO A 196 -13.42 5.42 9.72
N VAL A 197 -13.33 6.33 8.77
CA VAL A 197 -14.13 6.35 7.54
C VAL A 197 -13.28 5.78 6.41
N PHE A 198 -13.79 4.75 5.75
CA PHE A 198 -13.17 4.13 4.59
C PHE A 198 -13.98 4.45 3.33
N GLU A 199 -13.34 4.51 2.17
CA GLU A 199 -14.02 4.78 0.89
C GLU A 199 -14.97 3.64 0.46
N SER A 200 -14.76 2.43 0.98
CA SER A 200 -15.59 1.25 0.67
C SER A 200 -15.75 0.33 1.88
N GLN A 201 -16.74 -0.54 1.83
CA GLN A 201 -16.99 -1.55 2.87
C GLN A 201 -15.86 -2.56 2.99
N THR A 202 -15.06 -2.76 1.95
CA THR A 202 -13.87 -3.63 1.97
C THR A 202 -12.71 -3.04 2.78
N LYS A 203 -12.82 -1.75 3.20
CA LYS A 203 -11.86 -1.04 4.06
C LYS A 203 -10.43 -1.00 3.49
N THR A 204 -10.30 -1.03 2.17
CA THR A 204 -9.02 -1.04 1.48
C THR A 204 -8.34 0.32 1.40
N LYS A 205 -9.09 1.42 1.61
CA LYS A 205 -8.58 2.79 1.53
C LYS A 205 -9.18 3.67 2.61
N LEU A 206 -8.31 4.33 3.42
CA LEU A 206 -8.73 5.27 4.45
C LEU A 206 -9.10 6.61 3.83
N GLY A 207 -10.31 7.09 4.12
CA GLY A 207 -10.80 8.41 3.75
C GLY A 207 -10.83 9.44 4.90
N SER A 208 -10.67 9.00 6.15
CA SER A 208 -10.71 9.90 7.31
C SER A 208 -9.76 11.08 7.17
N LYS A 209 -10.24 12.28 7.51
CA LYS A 209 -9.45 13.49 7.58
C LYS A 209 -8.73 13.62 8.94
N ASP A 210 -9.40 13.25 10.02
CA ASP A 210 -8.96 13.45 11.39
C ASP A 210 -8.71 12.10 12.09
N ILE A 211 -7.81 12.07 13.08
CA ILE A 211 -7.50 10.89 13.90
C ILE A 211 -8.64 10.54 14.86
N ARG A 212 -9.31 11.57 15.37
CA ARG A 212 -10.44 11.48 16.31
C ARG A 212 -11.29 12.73 16.19
N PRO A 213 -12.55 12.69 16.63
CA PRO A 213 -13.37 13.90 16.73
C PRO A 213 -12.61 14.99 17.51
N ASP A 214 -12.61 16.22 17.01
CA ASP A 214 -11.91 17.39 17.57
C ASP A 214 -10.39 17.19 17.77
N GLY A 215 -9.80 16.20 17.13
CA GLY A 215 -8.36 15.91 17.17
C GLY A 215 -7.59 16.49 15.99
N PRO A 216 -6.28 16.23 15.93
CA PRO A 216 -5.47 16.62 14.80
C PRO A 216 -5.88 15.86 13.53
N THR A 217 -5.59 16.45 12.38
CA THR A 217 -5.73 15.72 11.13
C THR A 217 -4.78 14.52 11.08
N VAL A 218 -5.15 13.47 10.36
CA VAL A 218 -4.30 12.30 10.10
C VAL A 218 -2.94 12.74 9.56
N ARG A 219 -2.94 13.75 8.68
CA ARG A 219 -1.72 14.31 8.12
C ARG A 219 -0.82 14.94 9.18
N ASN A 220 -1.36 15.81 10.02
CA ASN A 220 -0.57 16.48 11.07
C ASN A 220 -0.07 15.49 12.11
N PHE A 221 -0.91 14.57 12.54
CA PHE A 221 -0.54 13.51 13.51
C PHE A 221 0.67 12.70 13.04
N ILE A 222 0.65 12.25 11.78
CA ILE A 222 1.75 11.47 11.20
C ILE A 222 2.98 12.36 10.95
N MET A 223 2.77 13.57 10.45
CA MET A 223 3.85 14.52 10.19
C MET A 223 4.63 14.85 11.46
N ASP A 224 3.93 15.18 12.54
CA ASP A 224 4.55 15.54 13.83
C ASP A 224 5.34 14.35 14.41
N PHE A 225 4.78 13.14 14.35
CA PHE A 225 5.46 11.95 14.80
C PHE A 225 6.72 11.65 13.98
N VAL A 226 6.56 11.55 12.66
CA VAL A 226 7.67 11.18 11.76
C VAL A 226 8.78 12.22 11.81
N THR A 227 8.44 13.51 11.75
CA THR A 227 9.44 14.59 11.82
C THR A 227 10.25 14.50 13.08
N ARG A 228 9.62 14.34 14.23
CA ARG A 228 10.30 14.26 15.51
C ARG A 228 11.12 12.98 15.67
N GLU A 229 10.51 11.83 15.46
CA GLU A 229 11.14 10.56 15.77
C GLU A 229 12.18 10.12 14.73
N LEU A 230 11.94 10.39 13.44
CA LEU A 230 12.89 10.07 12.39
C LEU A 230 14.12 10.99 12.45
N ASP A 231 13.92 12.29 12.68
CA ASP A 231 15.02 13.24 12.88
C ASP A 231 15.90 12.83 14.08
N ASN A 232 15.28 12.54 15.21
CA ASN A 232 15.96 12.04 16.41
C ASN A 232 16.71 10.73 16.13
N TYR A 233 16.11 9.81 15.39
CA TYR A 233 16.74 8.54 15.03
C TYR A 233 17.99 8.75 14.17
N LEU A 234 17.91 9.58 13.15
CA LEU A 234 19.03 9.86 12.25
C LEU A 234 20.20 10.54 12.99
N HIS A 235 19.91 11.45 13.92
CA HIS A 235 20.94 12.06 14.77
C HIS A 235 21.64 11.04 15.70
N ARG A 236 20.91 10.05 16.22
CA ARG A 236 21.47 8.99 17.09
C ARG A 236 22.19 7.89 16.32
N ASN A 237 21.91 7.74 15.02
CA ASN A 237 22.45 6.67 14.18
C ASN A 237 23.14 7.25 12.93
N PRO A 238 24.31 7.89 13.10
CA PRO A 238 24.99 8.58 12.00
C PRO A 238 25.35 7.65 10.84
N ASP A 239 25.71 6.40 11.13
CA ASP A 239 26.03 5.40 10.09
C ASP A 239 24.83 5.12 9.18
N THR A 240 23.63 4.98 9.79
CA THR A 240 22.39 4.81 9.02
C THR A 240 22.07 6.08 8.20
N ALA A 241 22.26 7.25 8.77
CA ALA A 241 22.08 8.52 8.07
C ALA A 241 23.05 8.65 6.89
N GLU A 242 24.32 8.25 7.04
CA GLU A 242 25.28 8.27 5.93
C GLU A 242 24.89 7.33 4.79
N LEU A 243 24.46 6.10 5.11
CA LEU A 243 23.99 5.13 4.12
C LEU A 243 22.76 5.62 3.38
N LEU A 244 21.80 6.22 4.09
CA LEU A 244 20.62 6.84 3.51
C LEU A 244 20.99 7.99 2.57
N LEU A 245 21.89 8.89 3.00
CA LEU A 245 22.38 9.99 2.15
C LEU A 245 23.03 9.47 0.88
N ARG A 246 23.90 8.46 1.02
CA ARG A 246 24.60 7.83 -0.12
C ARG A 246 23.60 7.29 -1.14
N LYS A 247 22.58 6.57 -0.68
CA LYS A 247 21.50 6.07 -1.55
C LYS A 247 20.79 7.19 -2.30
N ILE A 248 20.39 8.26 -1.63
CA ILE A 248 19.67 9.39 -2.26
C ILE A 248 20.56 10.06 -3.32
N VAL A 249 21.82 10.31 -3.00
CA VAL A 249 22.79 10.94 -3.94
C VAL A 249 23.04 10.05 -5.15
N GLU A 250 23.14 8.73 -4.98
CA GLU A 250 23.26 7.77 -6.07
C GLU A 250 22.04 7.80 -6.99
N THR A 251 20.83 7.74 -6.42
CA THR A 251 19.58 7.84 -7.18
C THR A 251 19.47 9.16 -7.95
N GLU A 252 19.86 10.29 -7.33
CA GLU A 252 19.91 11.59 -8.00
C GLU A 252 20.83 11.58 -9.21
N LYS A 253 22.04 10.99 -9.07
CA LYS A 253 23.00 10.85 -10.18
C LYS A 253 22.43 9.99 -11.32
N GLU A 254 21.83 8.85 -10.99
CA GLU A 254 21.18 7.97 -11.98
C GLU A 254 20.06 8.69 -12.73
N ARG A 255 19.16 9.37 -12.03
CA ARG A 255 18.07 10.14 -12.63
C ARG A 255 18.59 11.24 -13.57
N LYS A 256 19.61 12.00 -13.14
CA LYS A 256 20.24 13.04 -13.97
C LYS A 256 20.90 12.45 -15.22
N ALA A 257 21.60 11.33 -15.10
CA ALA A 257 22.20 10.63 -16.22
C ALA A 257 21.15 10.15 -17.23
N MET A 258 20.07 9.50 -16.76
CA MET A 258 18.97 9.06 -17.62
C MET A 258 18.27 10.22 -18.32
N SER A 259 18.02 11.33 -17.61
CA SER A 259 17.45 12.55 -18.19
C SER A 259 18.36 13.15 -19.28
N GLY A 260 19.67 13.15 -19.07
CA GLY A 260 20.65 13.56 -20.07
C GLY A 260 20.60 12.72 -21.34
N VAL A 261 20.56 11.39 -21.21
CA VAL A 261 20.42 10.45 -22.35
C VAL A 261 19.11 10.69 -23.12
N GLN A 262 18.00 10.85 -22.40
CA GLN A 262 16.71 11.15 -23.04
C GLN A 262 16.71 12.48 -23.81
N LYS A 263 17.37 13.51 -23.27
CA LYS A 263 17.50 14.81 -23.93
C LYS A 263 18.29 14.67 -25.23
N ILE A 264 19.45 14.01 -25.19
CA ILE A 264 20.26 13.75 -26.37
C ILE A 264 19.50 12.94 -27.43
N ALA A 265 18.76 11.91 -27.01
CA ALA A 265 17.95 11.11 -27.93
C ALA A 265 16.84 11.95 -28.60
N ARG A 266 16.15 12.82 -27.84
CA ARG A 266 15.15 13.75 -28.39
C ARG A 266 15.75 14.77 -29.34
N GLU A 267 16.93 15.30 -29.04
CA GLU A 267 17.64 16.24 -29.91
C GLU A 267 18.07 15.56 -31.22
N ARG A 268 18.60 14.35 -31.15
CA ARG A 268 18.93 13.53 -32.35
C ARG A 268 17.69 13.22 -33.18
N ALA A 269 16.59 12.82 -32.55
CA ALA A 269 15.33 12.59 -33.27
C ALA A 269 14.81 13.87 -33.97
N LYS A 270 14.92 15.03 -33.33
CA LYS A 270 14.59 16.32 -33.96
C LYS A 270 15.53 16.64 -35.12
N GLN A 271 16.85 16.40 -35.00
CA GLN A 271 17.81 16.64 -36.07
C GLN A 271 17.56 15.72 -37.28
N VAL A 272 17.20 14.43 -37.04
CA VAL A 272 16.83 13.51 -38.11
C VAL A 272 15.57 13.98 -38.84
N SER A 273 14.58 14.50 -38.14
CA SER A 273 13.35 15.05 -38.76
C SER A 273 13.58 16.36 -39.48
N LEU A 274 14.54 17.18 -39.06
CA LEU A 274 14.91 18.47 -39.68
C LEU A 274 15.83 18.28 -40.92
N HIS A 275 16.52 17.14 -41.03
CA HIS A 275 17.48 16.90 -42.14
C HIS A 275 16.84 16.52 -43.48
N ASN A 276 15.56 16.16 -43.46
CA ASN A 276 14.87 15.80 -44.71
C ASN A 276 14.00 16.98 -45.19
N ARG A 277 14.67 18.05 -45.72
CA ARG A 277 14.00 19.22 -46.28
C ARG A 277 13.02 18.88 -47.43
N LYS A 278 13.10 17.67 -47.98
CA LYS A 278 12.27 17.20 -49.08
C LYS A 278 10.99 16.48 -48.59
N LEU A 279 10.94 16.02 -47.36
CA LEU A 279 9.73 15.43 -46.76
C LEU A 279 8.96 16.52 -46.01
N ARG A 280 7.74 16.79 -46.45
CA ARG A 280 6.82 17.71 -45.78
C ARG A 280 5.63 16.91 -45.30
N ASP A 281 5.49 16.85 -43.99
CA ASP A 281 4.49 16.06 -43.31
C ASP A 281 3.09 16.69 -43.38
N CYS A 282 2.02 15.91 -43.15
CA CYS A 282 0.65 16.36 -43.01
C CYS A 282 0.23 16.47 -41.53
N ARG A 283 -0.86 17.20 -41.29
CA ARG A 283 -1.39 17.32 -39.91
C ARG A 283 -2.14 16.08 -39.45
N VAL A 284 -2.78 15.38 -40.38
CA VAL A 284 -3.56 14.19 -40.05
C VAL A 284 -2.85 12.97 -40.62
N HIS A 285 -2.28 12.16 -39.75
CA HIS A 285 -1.56 10.95 -40.09
C HIS A 285 -2.52 9.77 -40.22
N PHE A 286 -2.24 8.87 -41.17
CA PHE A 286 -3.04 7.66 -41.38
C PHE A 286 -3.20 6.78 -40.15
N ASN A 287 -2.17 6.69 -39.31
CA ASN A 287 -2.16 5.93 -38.07
C ASN A 287 -2.67 6.71 -36.83
N SER A 288 -3.23 7.90 -37.05
CA SER A 288 -3.88 8.69 -35.95
C SER A 288 -5.33 8.24 -35.74
N ASN A 289 -5.93 8.70 -34.61
CA ASN A 289 -7.36 8.46 -34.31
C ASN A 289 -8.28 9.53 -34.90
N HIS A 290 -7.80 10.36 -35.84
CA HIS A 290 -8.57 11.44 -36.44
C HIS A 290 -9.60 10.88 -37.44
N GLU A 291 -10.81 11.45 -37.53
CA GLU A 291 -11.90 11.00 -38.40
C GLU A 291 -11.50 11.00 -39.87
N ARG A 292 -10.69 11.98 -40.31
CA ARG A 292 -10.24 12.15 -41.69
C ARG A 292 -8.93 11.44 -42.02
N LYS A 293 -8.47 10.49 -41.22
CA LYS A 293 -7.20 9.78 -41.43
C LYS A 293 -7.10 9.03 -42.76
N ASN A 294 -8.23 8.56 -43.28
CA ASN A 294 -8.29 7.85 -44.55
C ASN A 294 -8.20 8.78 -45.79
N GLU A 295 -8.27 10.09 -45.62
CA GLU A 295 -8.11 11.10 -46.64
C GLU A 295 -6.64 11.51 -46.85
N SER A 296 -5.72 11.01 -46.01
CA SER A 296 -4.30 11.28 -46.10
C SER A 296 -3.72 10.75 -47.44
N SER A 297 -3.05 11.62 -48.18
CA SER A 297 -2.46 11.29 -49.45
C SER A 297 -0.96 11.60 -49.46
N ILE A 298 -0.17 10.77 -50.15
CA ILE A 298 1.24 11.03 -50.37
C ILE A 298 1.45 11.59 -51.75
N PHE A 299 2.18 12.70 -51.88
CA PHE A 299 2.59 13.30 -53.14
C PHE A 299 4.07 13.03 -53.38
N ILE A 300 4.39 12.36 -54.45
CA ILE A 300 5.76 12.10 -54.89
C ILE A 300 6.03 12.97 -56.12
N THR A 301 7.04 13.86 -56.02
CA THR A 301 7.37 14.81 -57.09
C THR A 301 8.81 14.67 -57.49
N GLU A 302 9.08 14.86 -58.78
CA GLU A 302 10.43 14.95 -59.32
C GLU A 302 10.81 16.43 -59.46
N GLY A 303 11.87 16.83 -58.78
CA GLY A 303 12.42 18.19 -58.85
C GLY A 303 11.74 19.23 -57.94
N ASP A 304 12.48 20.29 -57.66
CA ASP A 304 12.10 21.33 -56.69
C ASP A 304 10.94 22.23 -57.17
N SER A 305 10.81 22.39 -58.48
CA SER A 305 9.73 23.20 -59.08
C SER A 305 8.36 22.54 -58.88
N ALA A 306 8.24 21.26 -59.17
CA ALA A 306 7.01 20.51 -58.96
C ALA A 306 6.66 20.40 -57.49
N SER A 307 7.65 20.14 -56.62
CA SER A 307 7.51 20.11 -55.19
C SER A 307 7.03 21.46 -54.61
N GLY A 308 7.54 22.56 -55.12
CA GLY A 308 7.14 23.93 -54.68
C GLY A 308 5.67 24.24 -55.02
N SER A 309 5.19 23.83 -56.18
CA SER A 309 3.80 24.02 -56.62
C SER A 309 2.82 23.23 -55.77
N ILE A 310 3.10 21.94 -55.53
CA ILE A 310 2.26 21.08 -54.66
C ILE A 310 2.26 21.56 -53.22
N THR A 311 3.40 22.02 -52.72
CA THR A 311 3.49 22.53 -51.35
C THR A 311 2.60 23.76 -51.12
N LYS A 312 2.39 24.62 -52.14
CA LYS A 312 1.52 25.78 -52.05
C LYS A 312 0.03 25.47 -52.14
N SER A 313 -0.32 24.42 -52.83
CA SER A 313 -1.71 24.03 -53.13
C SER A 313 -2.27 22.92 -52.31
N ARG A 314 -1.47 22.24 -51.47
CA ARG A 314 -1.95 21.19 -50.58
C ARG A 314 -2.76 21.75 -49.42
N ASP A 315 -3.83 21.06 -49.05
CA ASP A 315 -4.50 21.20 -47.77
C ASP A 315 -3.66 20.48 -46.68
N VAL A 316 -3.40 21.12 -45.53
CA VAL A 316 -2.48 20.58 -44.53
C VAL A 316 -3.23 20.16 -43.29
#